data_bb93ac8a2e429ab70c0c199a949bca8c
#
_entry.id   bb93ac8a2e429ab70c0c199a949bca8c
#
_cell.length_a   1.000
_cell.length_b   1.000
_cell.length_c   1.000
_cell.angle_alpha   90.00
_cell.angle_beta   90.00
_cell.angle_gamma   90.00
#
_symmetry.space_group_name_H-M   'P 1'
#
loop_
_entity.id
_entity.type
_entity.pdbx_description
1 polymer ?
#
loop_
_entity_poly.entity_id
_entity_poly.type
_entity_poly.pdbx_seq_one_letter_code
_entity_poly.pdbx_strand_id
1 'polypeptide(L)'
;MDLTPSFAAFAAAYDKGENQVVYARLAADLDTPVSLMLKLSGASKDAFMLESVTGGEVRGRYSIIGLKPDLVWKCHGETSQLNRNARFDPDDFCPQPGHPLDNLRALIAESRIALPDGLPAASAGLFGYLGYDMIRLVERLPNIPPDPLGLPDALMLRPTVVAVLDGVKGEVTIVSPAWVAEGQSARAAYAQAAERVMDALRDLERALPQSTRTMGEARDSAPPRSNFTQETYMQAVETAKGYIRAGDIFQVVPSQRWAQDFPLPPFTLYRSLRRTNPSPFMFYFNFGGFQVIGASPEILVRVFGREITIRPIAGTRPRGATEAEDKALEQDLLADKKELAEHLMLLDLGRNDVGRVAKIGTVRPTEQFIIERYSHVMHIVSNVVGELAEDQDALSAFFAGMPAGTVSGAPKVRAMEIIDELEPEKRGVYGGGVGYFSANGDMDMCIALRTAIVKDHTLYIQAGGGVVYDSDPQAEYMETVHKSNAIRRAAADAHRFTESGNY
;
A
#
# COMPACT_ATOMS: atom_id res chain seq x y z
N MET A 1 -32.14 -12.40 6.43
CA MET A 1 -30.85 -12.48 5.72
C MET A 1 -30.06 -13.61 6.35
N ASP A 2 -29.57 -14.56 5.55
CA ASP A 2 -28.92 -15.74 6.08
C ASP A 2 -27.43 -15.51 6.26
N LEU A 3 -26.92 -15.79 7.46
CA LEU A 3 -25.49 -15.79 7.76
C LEU A 3 -24.85 -17.09 7.26
N THR A 4 -23.67 -17.01 6.73
CA THR A 4 -22.86 -18.13 6.26
C THR A 4 -21.54 -18.17 7.04
N PRO A 5 -21.09 -19.33 7.52
CA PRO A 5 -21.78 -20.64 7.52
C PRO A 5 -22.93 -20.69 8.54
N SER A 6 -23.71 -21.76 8.51
CA SER A 6 -24.66 -22.07 9.60
C SER A 6 -23.91 -22.31 10.92
N PHE A 7 -24.56 -22.07 12.06
CA PHE A 7 -23.93 -22.32 13.37
C PHE A 7 -23.38 -23.75 13.50
N ALA A 8 -24.11 -24.76 13.01
CA ALA A 8 -23.63 -26.13 13.10
C ALA A 8 -22.33 -26.39 12.34
N ALA A 9 -22.20 -25.84 11.13
CA ALA A 9 -20.97 -25.94 10.34
C ALA A 9 -19.82 -25.15 10.98
N PHE A 10 -20.11 -23.95 11.49
CA PHE A 10 -19.12 -23.14 12.20
C PHE A 10 -18.57 -23.85 13.45
N ALA A 11 -19.47 -24.36 14.30
CA ALA A 11 -19.08 -25.04 15.54
C ALA A 11 -18.25 -26.30 15.28
N ALA A 12 -18.60 -27.07 14.24
CA ALA A 12 -17.88 -28.30 13.89
C ALA A 12 -16.40 -28.06 13.54
N ALA A 13 -16.05 -26.88 12.99
CA ALA A 13 -14.67 -26.48 12.70
C ALA A 13 -14.03 -25.77 13.90
N TYR A 14 -14.75 -24.84 14.53
CA TYR A 14 -14.23 -24.06 15.67
C TYR A 14 -13.84 -24.95 16.86
N ASP A 15 -14.64 -25.98 17.18
CA ASP A 15 -14.37 -26.93 18.26
C ASP A 15 -13.14 -27.83 17.97
N LYS A 16 -12.65 -27.87 16.73
CA LYS A 16 -11.37 -28.50 16.34
C LYS A 16 -10.18 -27.56 16.44
N GLY A 17 -10.40 -26.30 16.85
CA GLY A 17 -9.35 -25.28 16.92
C GLY A 17 -9.12 -24.55 15.59
N GLU A 18 -10.06 -24.60 14.65
CA GLU A 18 -9.94 -23.92 13.36
C GLU A 18 -10.60 -22.54 13.40
N ASN A 19 -9.83 -21.47 13.11
CA ASN A 19 -10.37 -20.12 12.96
C ASN A 19 -11.37 -20.09 11.80
N GLN A 20 -12.43 -19.30 11.92
CA GLN A 20 -13.55 -19.26 10.98
C GLN A 20 -13.90 -17.83 10.56
N VAL A 21 -14.76 -17.70 9.56
CA VAL A 21 -15.43 -16.44 9.23
C VAL A 21 -16.95 -16.62 9.30
N VAL A 22 -17.67 -15.56 9.67
CA VAL A 22 -19.11 -15.43 9.50
C VAL A 22 -19.37 -14.28 8.55
N TYR A 23 -20.19 -14.47 7.52
CA TYR A 23 -20.41 -13.43 6.52
C TYR A 23 -21.85 -13.41 5.99
N ALA A 24 -22.23 -12.27 5.41
CA ALA A 24 -23.47 -12.11 4.65
C ALA A 24 -23.16 -11.37 3.35
N ARG A 25 -23.96 -11.64 2.30
CA ARG A 25 -23.91 -10.95 1.02
C ARG A 25 -25.20 -10.19 0.76
N LEU A 26 -25.08 -9.00 0.16
CA LEU A 26 -26.23 -8.19 -0.24
C LEU A 26 -25.93 -7.48 -1.56
N ALA A 27 -26.99 -7.13 -2.29
CA ALA A 27 -26.89 -6.27 -3.45
C ALA A 27 -26.43 -4.86 -3.01
N ALA A 28 -25.51 -4.29 -3.76
CA ALA A 28 -24.89 -2.98 -3.48
C ALA A 28 -24.68 -2.15 -4.77
N ASP A 29 -25.60 -2.30 -5.71
CA ASP A 29 -25.60 -1.58 -6.99
C ASP A 29 -25.81 -0.06 -6.83
N LEU A 30 -26.34 0.38 -5.68
CA LEU A 30 -26.53 1.79 -5.31
C LEU A 30 -25.38 2.38 -4.49
N ASP A 31 -24.42 1.55 -4.07
CA ASP A 31 -23.33 1.98 -3.21
C ASP A 31 -22.01 2.11 -3.99
N THR A 32 -21.16 3.00 -3.48
CA THR A 32 -19.79 3.20 -3.95
C THR A 32 -18.80 2.86 -2.83
N PRO A 33 -17.52 2.57 -3.11
CA PRO A 33 -16.53 2.37 -2.05
C PRO A 33 -16.49 3.54 -1.05
N VAL A 34 -16.62 4.78 -1.55
CA VAL A 34 -16.64 5.99 -0.72
C VAL A 34 -17.89 6.04 0.16
N SER A 35 -19.08 5.72 -0.38
CA SER A 35 -20.33 5.70 0.42
C SER A 35 -20.28 4.64 1.51
N LEU A 36 -19.75 3.45 1.18
CA LEU A 36 -19.54 2.36 2.15
C LEU A 36 -18.59 2.78 3.27
N MET A 37 -17.43 3.37 2.91
CA MET A 37 -16.48 3.85 3.91
C MET A 37 -17.12 4.88 4.85
N LEU A 38 -17.86 5.86 4.32
CA LEU A 38 -18.53 6.89 5.12
C LEU A 38 -19.63 6.32 6.01
N LYS A 39 -20.40 5.33 5.55
CA LYS A 39 -21.46 4.68 6.33
C LYS A 39 -20.89 3.79 7.44
N LEU A 40 -19.84 3.03 7.14
CA LEU A 40 -19.29 1.99 8.02
C LEU A 40 -18.29 2.52 9.03
N SER A 41 -17.37 3.42 8.62
CA SER A 41 -16.30 3.90 9.50
C SER A 41 -16.72 5.10 10.33
N GLY A 42 -17.59 5.98 9.82
CA GLY A 42 -17.84 7.27 10.45
C GLY A 42 -16.53 8.03 10.65
N ALA A 43 -16.28 8.50 11.88
CA ALA A 43 -15.03 9.11 12.31
C ALA A 43 -14.07 8.11 13.01
N SER A 44 -14.28 6.79 12.84
CA SER A 44 -13.49 5.78 13.54
C SER A 44 -12.03 5.81 13.11
N LYS A 45 -11.13 5.81 14.10
CA LYS A 45 -9.72 5.49 13.90
C LYS A 45 -9.55 3.99 13.66
N ASP A 46 -8.39 3.58 13.21
CA ASP A 46 -8.03 2.20 12.90
C ASP A 46 -8.99 1.56 11.86
N ALA A 47 -9.27 2.34 10.82
CA ALA A 47 -10.04 1.94 9.67
C ALA A 47 -9.23 2.14 8.39
N PHE A 48 -9.49 1.30 7.40
CA PHE A 48 -8.81 1.44 6.11
C PHE A 48 -9.73 1.16 4.93
N MET A 49 -9.32 1.63 3.77
CA MET A 49 -9.89 1.26 2.49
C MET A 49 -8.77 0.98 1.49
N LEU A 50 -8.87 -0.16 0.81
CA LEU A 50 -8.05 -0.55 -0.33
C LEU A 50 -8.95 -0.69 -1.54
N GLU A 51 -8.60 -0.09 -2.66
CA GLU A 51 -9.34 -0.30 -3.89
C GLU A 51 -8.41 -0.26 -5.11
N SER A 52 -8.85 -0.89 -6.18
CA SER A 52 -8.26 -0.73 -7.49
C SER A 52 -9.25 0.04 -8.37
N VAL A 53 -8.83 1.17 -8.94
CA VAL A 53 -9.72 2.05 -9.73
C VAL A 53 -9.51 1.88 -11.23
N THR A 54 -8.41 1.23 -11.63
CA THR A 54 -8.04 1.02 -13.03
C THR A 54 -7.80 -0.45 -13.32
N GLY A 55 -8.19 -0.92 -14.50
CA GLY A 55 -7.84 -2.27 -14.97
C GLY A 55 -9.01 -3.20 -15.30
N GLY A 56 -10.25 -2.72 -15.30
CA GLY A 56 -11.41 -3.49 -15.78
C GLY A 56 -11.79 -4.69 -14.89
N GLU A 57 -12.37 -5.74 -15.47
CA GLU A 57 -12.92 -6.90 -14.73
C GLU A 57 -11.88 -7.74 -13.97
N VAL A 58 -10.62 -7.67 -14.38
CA VAL A 58 -9.52 -8.47 -13.77
C VAL A 58 -8.77 -7.69 -12.70
N ARG A 59 -8.56 -6.39 -12.95
CA ARG A 59 -7.93 -5.47 -11.98
C ARG A 59 -8.97 -4.38 -11.68
N GLY A 60 -9.22 -4.07 -10.45
CA GLY A 60 -10.22 -3.06 -10.08
C GLY A 60 -11.57 -3.64 -9.70
N ARG A 61 -11.64 -4.95 -9.53
CA ARG A 61 -12.89 -5.62 -9.19
C ARG A 61 -13.32 -5.38 -7.75
N TYR A 62 -12.39 -5.44 -6.81
CA TYR A 62 -12.71 -5.40 -5.39
C TYR A 62 -12.29 -4.09 -4.74
N SER A 63 -13.18 -3.55 -3.88
CA SER A 63 -12.85 -2.53 -2.90
C SER A 63 -13.05 -3.12 -1.51
N ILE A 64 -12.08 -2.93 -0.63
CA ILE A 64 -12.01 -3.57 0.67
C ILE A 64 -11.97 -2.50 1.75
N ILE A 65 -12.84 -2.60 2.75
CA ILE A 65 -12.89 -1.72 3.91
C ILE A 65 -12.73 -2.58 5.16
N GLY A 66 -11.74 -2.27 5.99
CA GLY A 66 -11.52 -2.96 7.25
C GLY A 66 -11.73 -2.03 8.43
N LEU A 67 -12.34 -2.57 9.49
CA LEU A 67 -12.83 -1.80 10.62
C LEU A 67 -12.65 -2.54 11.94
N LYS A 68 -12.61 -1.75 13.04
CA LYS A 68 -12.70 -2.26 14.40
C LYS A 68 -11.69 -3.38 14.68
N PRO A 69 -10.38 -3.12 14.54
CA PRO A 69 -9.37 -4.16 14.75
C PRO A 69 -9.42 -4.68 16.19
N ASP A 70 -9.24 -5.98 16.36
CA ASP A 70 -9.00 -6.60 17.66
C ASP A 70 -7.53 -6.54 18.06
N LEU A 71 -6.67 -6.32 17.05
CA LEU A 71 -5.24 -6.38 17.21
C LEU A 71 -4.55 -5.33 16.33
N VAL A 72 -3.55 -4.67 16.92
CA VAL A 72 -2.63 -3.74 16.23
C VAL A 72 -1.20 -4.10 16.58
N TRP A 73 -0.39 -4.37 15.56
CA TRP A 73 1.04 -4.58 15.70
C TRP A 73 1.81 -3.40 15.11
N LYS A 74 2.85 -2.93 15.80
CA LYS A 74 3.74 -1.88 15.31
C LYS A 74 5.20 -2.20 15.59
N CYS A 75 6.08 -1.68 14.74
CA CYS A 75 7.52 -1.83 14.82
C CYS A 75 8.22 -0.47 14.83
N HIS A 76 9.25 -0.33 15.66
CA HIS A 76 10.18 0.80 15.67
C HIS A 76 11.60 0.24 15.79
N GLY A 77 12.40 0.39 14.74
CA GLY A 77 13.74 -0.19 14.70
C GLY A 77 13.71 -1.69 14.97
N GLU A 78 14.49 -2.11 15.93
CA GLU A 78 14.62 -3.53 16.35
C GLU A 78 13.60 -3.98 17.40
N THR A 79 12.56 -3.18 17.66
CA THR A 79 11.54 -3.50 18.67
C THR A 79 10.14 -3.52 18.08
N SER A 80 9.30 -4.40 18.56
CA SER A 80 7.89 -4.43 18.21
C SER A 80 6.98 -4.42 19.43
N GLN A 81 5.79 -3.93 19.23
CA GLN A 81 4.74 -3.85 20.24
C GLN A 81 3.42 -4.36 19.66
N LEU A 82 2.62 -4.98 20.49
CA LEU A 82 1.35 -5.56 20.14
C LEU A 82 0.26 -5.07 21.09
N ASN A 83 -0.84 -4.56 20.53
CA ASN A 83 -2.05 -4.29 21.27
C ASN A 83 -3.09 -5.36 20.87
N ARG A 84 -3.51 -6.22 21.80
CA ARG A 84 -4.56 -7.23 21.63
C ARG A 84 -5.91 -6.77 22.13
N ASN A 85 -6.00 -5.53 22.58
CA ASN A 85 -7.19 -4.91 23.15
C ASN A 85 -7.58 -3.64 22.36
N ALA A 86 -7.11 -3.52 21.14
CA ALA A 86 -7.21 -2.30 20.34
C ALA A 86 -8.63 -1.77 20.14
N ARG A 87 -9.64 -2.68 20.21
CA ARG A 87 -11.05 -2.31 20.13
C ARG A 87 -11.53 -1.49 21.33
N PHE A 88 -10.96 -1.70 22.52
CA PHE A 88 -11.42 -1.10 23.78
C PHE A 88 -10.41 -0.08 24.33
N ASP A 89 -9.12 -0.40 24.22
CA ASP A 89 -8.03 0.49 24.62
C ASP A 89 -6.99 0.59 23.48
N PRO A 90 -6.99 1.67 22.72
CA PRO A 90 -6.09 1.86 21.59
C PRO A 90 -4.62 2.08 21.99
N ASP A 91 -4.35 2.33 23.26
CA ASP A 91 -3.01 2.64 23.76
C ASP A 91 -2.39 1.48 24.56
N ASP A 92 -3.11 0.36 24.73
CA ASP A 92 -2.68 -0.85 25.45
C ASP A 92 -1.64 -1.66 24.66
N PHE A 93 -0.49 -1.04 24.38
CA PHE A 93 0.61 -1.67 23.66
C PHE A 93 1.59 -2.36 24.61
N CYS A 94 1.75 -3.67 24.44
CA CYS A 94 2.72 -4.49 25.15
C CYS A 94 3.96 -4.75 24.28
N PRO A 95 5.19 -4.50 24.80
CA PRO A 95 6.41 -4.89 24.09
C PRO A 95 6.44 -6.39 23.79
N GLN A 96 6.87 -6.76 22.60
CA GLN A 96 7.03 -8.16 22.20
C GLN A 96 8.51 -8.55 22.31
N PRO A 97 8.84 -9.66 23.00
CA PRO A 97 10.22 -10.14 23.05
C PRO A 97 10.65 -10.72 21.71
N GLY A 98 11.96 -10.71 21.45
CA GLY A 98 12.55 -11.30 20.26
C GLY A 98 12.55 -10.39 19.05
N HIS A 99 12.89 -10.95 17.91
CA HIS A 99 13.06 -10.20 16.67
C HIS A 99 11.70 -9.78 16.08
N PRO A 100 11.52 -8.52 15.63
CA PRO A 100 10.23 -8.04 15.10
C PRO A 100 9.66 -8.87 13.97
N LEU A 101 10.50 -9.40 13.07
CA LEU A 101 10.03 -10.22 11.95
C LEU A 101 9.51 -11.59 12.41
N ASP A 102 10.08 -12.17 13.46
CA ASP A 102 9.59 -13.42 14.04
C ASP A 102 8.23 -13.19 14.71
N ASN A 103 8.07 -12.06 15.38
CA ASN A 103 6.80 -11.66 15.98
C ASN A 103 5.72 -11.44 14.92
N LEU A 104 6.04 -10.75 13.82
CA LEU A 104 5.11 -10.56 12.72
C LEU A 104 4.77 -11.90 12.03
N ARG A 105 5.76 -12.78 11.83
CA ARG A 105 5.54 -14.12 11.25
C ARG A 105 4.61 -14.97 12.12
N ALA A 106 4.82 -14.95 13.43
CA ALA A 106 3.94 -15.63 14.38
C ALA A 106 2.51 -15.07 14.31
N LEU A 107 2.37 -13.76 14.18
CA LEU A 107 1.06 -13.11 14.06
C LEU A 107 0.35 -13.43 12.76
N ILE A 108 1.07 -13.50 11.63
CA ILE A 108 0.53 -13.95 10.34
C ILE A 108 0.04 -15.41 10.46
N ALA A 109 0.83 -16.28 11.12
CA ALA A 109 0.46 -17.68 11.34
C ALA A 109 -0.77 -17.82 12.26
N GLU A 110 -0.83 -17.06 13.36
CA GLU A 110 -1.98 -17.00 14.27
C GLU A 110 -3.27 -16.58 13.55
N SER A 111 -3.13 -15.70 12.55
CA SER A 111 -4.25 -15.12 11.81
C SER A 111 -4.69 -15.97 10.59
N ARG A 112 -4.30 -17.23 10.52
CA ARG A 112 -4.67 -18.13 9.42
C ARG A 112 -6.11 -18.57 9.53
N ILE A 113 -6.81 -18.54 8.39
CA ILE A 113 -8.17 -19.05 8.19
C ILE A 113 -8.22 -19.75 6.84
N ALA A 114 -8.82 -20.92 6.77
CA ALA A 114 -9.24 -21.53 5.52
C ALA A 114 -10.46 -20.75 5.00
N LEU A 115 -10.23 -19.76 4.15
CA LEU A 115 -11.31 -18.94 3.61
C LEU A 115 -12.24 -19.80 2.73
N PRO A 116 -13.57 -19.68 2.90
CA PRO A 116 -14.53 -20.34 2.03
C PRO A 116 -14.38 -19.96 0.56
N ASP A 117 -14.66 -20.89 -0.35
CA ASP A 117 -14.66 -20.64 -1.78
C ASP A 117 -15.55 -19.45 -2.15
N GLY A 118 -15.03 -18.59 -3.03
CA GLY A 118 -15.72 -17.41 -3.51
C GLY A 118 -15.63 -16.18 -2.59
N LEU A 119 -14.89 -16.26 -1.48
CA LEU A 119 -14.42 -15.09 -0.75
C LEU A 119 -13.03 -14.64 -1.28
N PRO A 120 -12.83 -13.36 -1.60
CA PRO A 120 -11.52 -12.85 -1.98
C PRO A 120 -10.48 -13.02 -0.85
N ALA A 121 -9.21 -13.18 -1.21
CA ALA A 121 -8.10 -13.31 -0.25
C ALA A 121 -8.09 -12.19 0.81
N ALA A 122 -8.45 -10.98 0.42
CA ALA A 122 -8.52 -9.82 1.32
C ALA A 122 -9.76 -9.81 2.26
N SER A 123 -10.49 -10.91 2.40
CA SER A 123 -11.64 -11.00 3.31
C SER A 123 -11.27 -11.12 4.79
N ALA A 124 -10.03 -11.51 5.10
CA ALA A 124 -9.46 -11.56 6.45
C ALA A 124 -7.93 -11.55 6.38
N GLY A 125 -7.27 -11.08 7.43
CA GLY A 125 -5.82 -11.04 7.53
C GLY A 125 -5.30 -9.83 8.28
N LEU A 126 -4.05 -9.46 8.00
CA LEU A 126 -3.36 -8.29 8.53
C LEU A 126 -3.21 -7.24 7.42
N PHE A 127 -3.59 -6.01 7.69
CA PHE A 127 -3.61 -4.91 6.73
C PHE A 127 -2.82 -3.72 7.25
N GLY A 128 -2.02 -3.08 6.41
CA GLY A 128 -1.24 -1.93 6.82
C GLY A 128 -0.07 -1.63 5.92
N TYR A 129 1.03 -1.21 6.52
CA TYR A 129 2.27 -0.93 5.80
C TYR A 129 3.50 -1.49 6.53
N LEU A 130 4.50 -1.83 5.74
CA LEU A 130 5.88 -2.02 6.16
C LEU A 130 6.71 -0.96 5.44
N GLY A 131 7.20 0.05 6.18
CA GLY A 131 7.92 1.18 5.63
C GLY A 131 9.31 0.81 5.11
N TYR A 132 9.96 1.76 4.43
CA TYR A 132 11.29 1.57 3.85
C TYR A 132 12.32 1.10 4.87
N ASP A 133 12.30 1.66 6.07
CA ASP A 133 13.30 1.37 7.10
C ASP A 133 13.19 -0.05 7.70
N MET A 134 12.11 -0.80 7.42
CA MET A 134 12.01 -2.22 7.76
C MET A 134 13.11 -3.08 7.12
N ILE A 135 13.73 -2.61 6.03
CA ILE A 135 14.85 -3.31 5.40
C ILE A 135 16.05 -3.46 6.33
N ARG A 136 16.20 -2.56 7.31
CA ARG A 136 17.30 -2.61 8.30
C ARG A 136 17.23 -3.81 9.22
N LEU A 137 16.11 -4.53 9.26
CA LEU A 137 15.97 -5.80 9.99
C LEU A 137 16.57 -6.99 9.24
N VAL A 138 16.89 -6.85 7.95
CA VAL A 138 17.44 -7.92 7.11
C VAL A 138 18.74 -7.54 6.41
N GLU A 139 19.01 -6.24 6.22
CA GLU A 139 20.22 -5.73 5.58
C GLU A 139 20.94 -4.74 6.54
N ARG A 140 22.27 -4.81 6.56
CA ARG A 140 23.06 -3.92 7.39
C ARG A 140 23.31 -2.59 6.66
N LEU A 141 22.64 -1.53 7.09
CA LEU A 141 22.83 -0.17 6.60
C LEU A 141 23.45 0.67 7.74
N PRO A 142 24.71 1.12 7.64
CA PRO A 142 25.46 1.68 8.76
C PRO A 142 24.97 3.09 9.18
N ASN A 143 24.45 3.87 8.24
CA ASN A 143 24.03 5.26 8.48
C ASN A 143 22.50 5.30 8.59
N ILE A 144 22.00 5.80 9.72
CA ILE A 144 20.56 5.95 9.94
C ILE A 144 20.26 7.45 9.95
N PRO A 145 19.54 8.00 8.95
CA PRO A 145 19.15 9.39 8.94
C PRO A 145 18.20 9.73 10.11
N PRO A 146 18.12 11.01 10.53
CA PRO A 146 17.16 11.48 11.52
C PRO A 146 15.70 11.15 11.15
N ASP A 147 14.87 10.89 12.14
CA ASP A 147 13.44 10.64 11.97
C ASP A 147 12.58 11.75 12.60
N PRO A 148 12.31 12.83 11.89
CA PRO A 148 11.51 13.94 12.42
C PRO A 148 10.01 13.64 12.50
N LEU A 149 9.52 12.62 11.78
CA LEU A 149 8.10 12.25 11.80
C LEU A 149 7.75 11.34 12.97
N GLY A 150 8.70 10.52 13.44
CA GLY A 150 8.52 9.59 14.55
C GLY A 150 7.39 8.59 14.31
N LEU A 151 7.17 8.17 13.05
CA LEU A 151 6.16 7.17 12.71
C LEU A 151 6.71 5.76 13.00
N PRO A 152 5.83 4.79 13.28
CA PRO A 152 6.25 3.39 13.26
C PRO A 152 6.89 3.03 11.91
N ASP A 153 7.97 2.25 11.93
CA ASP A 153 8.57 1.71 10.70
C ASP A 153 7.59 0.72 10.02
N ALA A 154 6.73 0.07 10.80
CA ALA A 154 5.61 -0.73 10.27
C ALA A 154 4.41 -0.67 11.22
N LEU A 155 3.21 -0.78 10.66
CA LEU A 155 1.96 -0.87 11.40
C LEU A 155 0.96 -1.76 10.66
N MET A 156 0.45 -2.80 11.36
CA MET A 156 -0.50 -3.77 10.82
C MET A 156 -1.73 -3.86 11.72
N LEU A 157 -2.90 -3.83 11.11
CA LEU A 157 -4.23 -3.97 11.74
C LEU A 157 -4.82 -5.35 11.42
N ARG A 158 -5.45 -6.01 12.41
CA ARG A 158 -6.29 -7.19 12.19
C ARG A 158 -7.76 -6.80 12.36
N PRO A 159 -8.49 -6.49 11.28
CA PRO A 159 -9.87 -6.04 11.36
C PRO A 159 -10.80 -7.17 11.82
N THR A 160 -11.83 -6.83 12.60
CA THR A 160 -12.90 -7.77 12.98
C THR A 160 -14.14 -7.65 12.08
N VAL A 161 -14.18 -6.63 11.23
CA VAL A 161 -15.18 -6.44 10.18
C VAL A 161 -14.47 -6.06 8.90
N VAL A 162 -14.72 -6.80 7.84
CA VAL A 162 -14.24 -6.50 6.48
C VAL A 162 -15.43 -6.44 5.54
N ALA A 163 -15.60 -5.30 4.87
CA ALA A 163 -16.57 -5.16 3.79
C ALA A 163 -15.85 -5.24 2.45
N VAL A 164 -16.26 -6.17 1.60
CA VAL A 164 -15.70 -6.39 0.26
C VAL A 164 -16.77 -6.06 -0.77
N LEU A 165 -16.60 -4.96 -1.49
CA LEU A 165 -17.45 -4.59 -2.63
C LEU A 165 -16.89 -5.23 -3.90
N ASP A 166 -17.68 -6.06 -4.56
CA ASP A 166 -17.42 -6.58 -5.90
C ASP A 166 -18.09 -5.65 -6.93
N GLY A 167 -17.28 -4.77 -7.53
CA GLY A 167 -17.78 -3.80 -8.49
C GLY A 167 -18.30 -4.39 -9.80
N VAL A 168 -17.95 -5.65 -10.12
CA VAL A 168 -18.46 -6.37 -11.30
C VAL A 168 -19.82 -6.95 -11.03
N LYS A 169 -20.02 -7.53 -9.84
CA LYS A 169 -21.30 -8.14 -9.46
C LYS A 169 -22.29 -7.15 -8.87
N GLY A 170 -21.86 -5.97 -8.42
CA GLY A 170 -22.71 -5.04 -7.67
C GLY A 170 -23.12 -5.62 -6.31
N GLU A 171 -22.23 -6.37 -5.67
CA GLU A 171 -22.48 -7.02 -4.39
C GLU A 171 -21.50 -6.55 -3.33
N VAL A 172 -21.95 -6.41 -2.10
CA VAL A 172 -21.06 -6.27 -0.94
C VAL A 172 -21.15 -7.51 -0.06
N THR A 173 -20.00 -8.02 0.35
CA THR A 173 -19.89 -9.09 1.34
C THR A 173 -19.34 -8.51 2.62
N ILE A 174 -20.09 -8.62 3.72
CA ILE A 174 -19.61 -8.24 5.06
C ILE A 174 -19.11 -9.51 5.73
N VAL A 175 -17.83 -9.51 6.11
CA VAL A 175 -17.12 -10.64 6.72
C VAL A 175 -16.68 -10.27 8.13
N SER A 176 -16.93 -11.15 9.09
CA SER A 176 -16.38 -11.07 10.44
C SER A 176 -15.55 -12.31 10.74
N PRO A 177 -14.21 -12.18 10.84
CA PRO A 177 -13.36 -13.26 11.34
C PRO A 177 -13.66 -13.59 12.80
N ALA A 178 -13.56 -14.87 13.14
CA ALA A 178 -13.69 -15.42 14.48
C ALA A 178 -12.47 -16.30 14.78
N TRP A 179 -11.62 -15.77 15.66
CA TRP A 179 -10.38 -16.41 16.08
C TRP A 179 -10.68 -17.35 17.25
N VAL A 180 -10.07 -18.53 17.26
CA VAL A 180 -10.18 -19.46 18.39
C VAL A 180 -9.45 -18.85 19.59
N ALA A 181 -10.15 -18.75 20.71
CA ALA A 181 -9.61 -18.21 21.94
C ALA A 181 -9.87 -19.18 23.12
N GLU A 182 -8.90 -19.28 24.02
CA GLU A 182 -9.03 -20.11 25.20
C GLU A 182 -10.24 -19.71 26.05
N GLY A 183 -11.05 -20.66 26.47
CA GLY A 183 -12.26 -20.45 27.26
C GLY A 183 -13.46 -19.90 26.50
N GLN A 184 -13.35 -19.61 25.20
CA GLN A 184 -14.46 -19.14 24.37
C GLN A 184 -15.15 -20.30 23.66
N SER A 185 -16.46 -20.49 23.90
CA SER A 185 -17.25 -21.52 23.20
C SER A 185 -17.54 -21.10 21.75
N ALA A 186 -17.72 -22.10 20.85
CA ALA A 186 -18.15 -21.88 19.46
C ALA A 186 -19.44 -21.02 19.38
N ARG A 187 -20.38 -21.21 20.31
CA ARG A 187 -21.61 -20.42 20.37
C ARG A 187 -21.34 -18.95 20.65
N ALA A 188 -20.44 -18.63 21.58
CA ALA A 188 -20.09 -17.25 21.91
C ALA A 188 -19.32 -16.59 20.76
N ALA A 189 -18.36 -17.29 20.16
CA ALA A 189 -17.59 -16.81 19.02
C ALA A 189 -18.49 -16.52 17.80
N TYR A 190 -19.40 -17.46 17.47
CA TYR A 190 -20.36 -17.27 16.38
C TYR A 190 -21.29 -16.09 16.63
N ALA A 191 -21.87 -15.99 17.84
CA ALA A 191 -22.78 -14.91 18.20
C ALA A 191 -22.09 -13.53 18.07
N GLN A 192 -20.85 -13.40 18.54
CA GLN A 192 -20.08 -12.16 18.39
C GLN A 192 -19.78 -11.81 16.93
N ALA A 193 -19.40 -12.79 16.11
CA ALA A 193 -19.15 -12.56 14.71
C ALA A 193 -20.44 -12.20 13.96
N ALA A 194 -21.54 -12.88 14.25
CA ALA A 194 -22.86 -12.60 13.71
C ALA A 194 -23.35 -11.19 14.07
N GLU A 195 -23.19 -10.78 15.34
CA GLU A 195 -23.53 -9.42 15.79
C GLU A 195 -22.75 -8.37 15.02
N ARG A 196 -21.43 -8.54 14.83
CA ARG A 196 -20.60 -7.59 14.05
C ARG A 196 -21.07 -7.46 12.61
N VAL A 197 -21.44 -8.59 11.96
CA VAL A 197 -22.01 -8.57 10.61
C VAL A 197 -23.33 -7.81 10.58
N MET A 198 -24.25 -8.10 11.52
CA MET A 198 -25.56 -7.47 11.60
C MET A 198 -25.47 -5.98 11.91
N ASP A 199 -24.51 -5.56 12.75
CA ASP A 199 -24.23 -4.14 13.02
C ASP A 199 -23.76 -3.43 11.76
N ALA A 200 -22.81 -4.01 11.03
CA ALA A 200 -22.33 -3.44 9.78
C ALA A 200 -23.45 -3.32 8.73
N LEU A 201 -24.31 -4.32 8.63
CA LEU A 201 -25.48 -4.27 7.75
C LEU A 201 -26.43 -3.13 8.11
N ARG A 202 -26.71 -2.91 9.41
CA ARG A 202 -27.50 -1.75 9.87
C ARG A 202 -26.83 -0.41 9.58
N ASP A 203 -25.48 -0.35 9.68
CA ASP A 203 -24.74 0.85 9.34
C ASP A 203 -24.84 1.17 7.83
N LEU A 204 -24.91 0.15 6.96
CA LEU A 204 -25.12 0.34 5.52
C LEU A 204 -26.49 0.93 5.16
N GLU A 205 -27.51 0.69 5.96
CA GLU A 205 -28.86 1.24 5.76
C GLU A 205 -28.96 2.72 6.14
N ARG A 206 -27.95 3.27 6.84
CA ARG A 206 -27.95 4.68 7.24
C ARG A 206 -27.83 5.61 6.04
N ALA A 207 -28.54 6.75 6.12
CA ALA A 207 -28.35 7.82 5.15
C ALA A 207 -26.93 8.40 5.27
N LEU A 208 -26.35 8.77 4.15
CA LEU A 208 -25.10 9.55 4.16
C LEU A 208 -25.36 10.93 4.80
N PRO A 209 -24.44 11.46 5.62
CA PRO A 209 -24.52 12.81 6.15
C PRO A 209 -24.69 13.82 5.01
N GLN A 210 -25.65 14.75 5.14
CA GLN A 210 -25.90 15.77 4.11
C GLN A 210 -24.66 16.62 3.82
N SER A 211 -23.88 16.89 4.84
CA SER A 211 -22.61 17.60 4.80
C SER A 211 -21.59 17.01 3.81
N THR A 212 -21.62 15.70 3.54
CA THR A 212 -20.69 15.06 2.58
C THR A 212 -20.93 15.44 1.13
N ARG A 213 -22.02 16.14 0.81
CA ARG A 213 -22.42 16.57 -0.54
C ARG A 213 -22.18 18.05 -0.82
N THR A 214 -21.87 18.84 0.21
CA THR A 214 -21.60 20.27 0.07
C THR A 214 -20.15 20.48 -0.36
N MET A 215 -19.93 21.39 -1.33
CA MET A 215 -18.57 21.80 -1.71
C MET A 215 -18.10 22.94 -0.81
N GLY A 216 -16.97 22.78 -0.15
CA GLY A 216 -16.30 23.83 0.59
C GLY A 216 -15.60 24.83 -0.33
N GLU A 217 -15.22 25.97 0.22
CA GLU A 217 -14.47 27.00 -0.50
C GLU A 217 -12.97 26.71 -0.46
N ALA A 218 -12.28 27.09 -1.55
CA ALA A 218 -10.82 27.00 -1.61
C ALA A 218 -10.20 27.95 -0.58
N ARG A 219 -9.17 27.49 0.10
CA ARG A 219 -8.36 28.31 1.01
C ARG A 219 -6.97 28.47 0.43
N ASP A 220 -6.44 29.67 0.53
CA ASP A 220 -5.03 29.91 0.24
C ASP A 220 -4.18 29.19 1.29
N SER A 221 -3.33 28.26 0.84
CA SER A 221 -2.35 27.59 1.67
C SER A 221 -0.95 28.11 1.37
N ALA A 222 -0.11 28.16 2.39
CA ALA A 222 1.30 28.47 2.18
C ALA A 222 1.94 27.46 1.20
N PRO A 223 2.92 27.89 0.40
CA PRO A 223 3.62 26.98 -0.50
C PRO A 223 4.29 25.85 0.29
N PRO A 224 4.31 24.62 -0.25
CA PRO A 224 4.93 23.48 0.42
C PRO A 224 6.44 23.71 0.60
N ARG A 225 6.95 23.30 1.75
CA ARG A 225 8.39 23.40 2.10
C ARG A 225 9.03 22.03 1.91
N SER A 226 10.10 21.98 1.11
CA SER A 226 10.91 20.78 0.95
C SER A 226 11.98 20.68 2.05
N ASN A 227 12.38 19.45 2.38
CA ASN A 227 13.56 19.15 3.21
C ASN A 227 14.90 19.31 2.43
N PHE A 228 14.83 19.61 1.12
CA PHE A 228 15.94 20.04 0.28
C PHE A 228 15.66 21.42 -0.30
N THR A 229 16.72 22.22 -0.53
CA THR A 229 16.66 23.28 -1.53
C THR A 229 16.92 22.68 -2.91
N GLN A 230 16.61 23.43 -3.97
CA GLN A 230 16.93 22.99 -5.33
C GLN A 230 18.43 22.73 -5.48
N GLU A 231 19.28 23.62 -4.97
CA GLU A 231 20.74 23.54 -5.05
C GLU A 231 21.28 22.30 -4.33
N THR A 232 20.78 22.02 -3.11
CA THR A 232 21.24 20.87 -2.33
C THR A 232 20.76 19.54 -2.94
N TYR A 233 19.57 19.49 -3.55
CA TYR A 233 19.13 18.30 -4.29
C TYR A 233 19.97 18.08 -5.54
N MET A 234 20.25 19.13 -6.32
CA MET A 234 21.13 19.04 -7.50
C MET A 234 22.53 18.58 -7.11
N GLN A 235 23.05 19.04 -5.95
CA GLN A 235 24.35 18.58 -5.43
C GLN A 235 24.29 17.09 -5.06
N ALA A 236 23.20 16.61 -4.46
CA ALA A 236 23.01 15.18 -4.18
C ALA A 236 22.99 14.35 -5.47
N VAL A 237 22.36 14.83 -6.55
CA VAL A 237 22.41 14.21 -7.87
C VAL A 237 23.83 14.13 -8.41
N GLU A 238 24.63 15.20 -8.33
CA GLU A 238 26.04 15.17 -8.78
C GLU A 238 26.90 14.22 -7.94
N THR A 239 26.66 14.14 -6.63
CA THR A 239 27.32 13.16 -5.75
C THR A 239 26.97 11.73 -6.16
N ALA A 240 25.69 11.45 -6.42
CA ALA A 240 25.22 10.16 -6.92
C ALA A 240 25.89 9.79 -8.26
N LYS A 241 26.02 10.73 -9.20
CA LYS A 241 26.76 10.53 -10.45
C LYS A 241 28.24 10.24 -10.20
N GLY A 242 28.82 10.77 -9.14
CA GLY A 242 30.19 10.43 -8.69
C GLY A 242 30.33 8.95 -8.37
N TYR A 243 29.38 8.36 -7.61
CA TYR A 243 29.35 6.93 -7.31
C TYR A 243 29.14 6.06 -8.57
N ILE A 244 28.32 6.51 -9.51
CA ILE A 244 28.12 5.82 -10.80
C ILE A 244 29.41 5.83 -11.60
N ARG A 245 30.13 6.96 -11.69
CA ARG A 245 31.43 7.06 -12.40
C ARG A 245 32.52 6.20 -11.73
N ALA A 246 32.46 6.04 -10.41
CA ALA A 246 33.37 5.18 -9.65
C ALA A 246 33.07 3.68 -9.84
N GLY A 247 31.90 3.33 -10.41
CA GLY A 247 31.49 1.95 -10.62
C GLY A 247 30.82 1.31 -9.41
N ASP A 248 30.44 2.07 -8.39
CA ASP A 248 29.77 1.58 -7.19
C ASP A 248 28.33 1.11 -7.47
N ILE A 249 27.63 1.84 -8.35
CA ILE A 249 26.24 1.62 -8.71
C ILE A 249 25.99 1.94 -10.19
N PHE A 250 24.89 1.41 -10.74
CA PHE A 250 24.39 1.79 -12.07
C PHE A 250 23.31 2.89 -11.97
N GLN A 251 22.52 2.83 -10.90
CA GLN A 251 21.40 3.74 -10.65
C GLN A 251 21.18 3.88 -9.15
N VAL A 252 20.75 5.06 -8.73
CA VAL A 252 20.22 5.33 -7.39
C VAL A 252 19.03 6.28 -7.48
N VAL A 253 18.06 6.16 -6.59
CA VAL A 253 16.82 6.94 -6.59
C VAL A 253 16.75 7.80 -5.32
N PRO A 254 17.45 8.95 -5.28
CA PRO A 254 17.28 9.91 -4.18
C PRO A 254 15.90 10.54 -4.21
N SER A 255 15.38 10.90 -3.03
CA SER A 255 14.07 11.51 -2.88
C SER A 255 14.10 12.74 -2.01
N GLN A 256 13.09 13.60 -2.15
CA GLN A 256 12.84 14.72 -1.27
C GLN A 256 11.42 14.71 -0.74
N ARG A 257 11.20 15.27 0.45
CA ARG A 257 9.91 15.34 1.12
C ARG A 257 9.45 16.78 1.29
N TRP A 258 8.20 17.05 0.92
CA TRP A 258 7.53 18.32 1.14
C TRP A 258 6.55 18.24 2.28
N ALA A 259 6.46 19.33 3.04
CA ALA A 259 5.46 19.53 4.08
C ALA A 259 4.61 20.74 3.74
N GLN A 260 3.29 20.64 3.90
CA GLN A 260 2.34 21.74 3.74
C GLN A 260 1.19 21.62 4.74
N ASP A 261 0.58 22.75 5.11
CA ASP A 261 -0.58 22.75 5.98
C ASP A 261 -1.77 22.05 5.32
N PHE A 262 -2.45 21.18 6.08
CA PHE A 262 -3.63 20.46 5.62
C PHE A 262 -4.63 20.30 6.77
N PRO A 263 -5.44 21.30 7.06
CA PRO A 263 -6.40 21.27 8.18
C PRO A 263 -7.69 20.50 7.87
N LEU A 264 -7.85 20.01 6.63
CA LEU A 264 -9.06 19.31 6.18
C LEU A 264 -9.09 17.87 6.72
N PRO A 265 -10.29 17.25 6.84
CA PRO A 265 -10.38 15.82 7.15
C PRO A 265 -9.60 14.97 6.13
N PRO A 266 -8.69 14.08 6.57
CA PRO A 266 -7.77 13.37 5.67
C PRO A 266 -8.46 12.54 4.57
N PHE A 267 -9.66 12.02 4.82
CA PHE A 267 -10.42 11.27 3.82
C PHE A 267 -10.86 12.13 2.62
N THR A 268 -10.92 13.46 2.78
CA THR A 268 -11.18 14.37 1.65
C THR A 268 -10.04 14.37 0.63
N LEU A 269 -8.80 14.24 1.10
CA LEU A 269 -7.64 14.06 0.23
C LEU A 269 -7.74 12.77 -0.59
N TYR A 270 -8.12 11.65 0.07
CA TYR A 270 -8.34 10.39 -0.63
C TYR A 270 -9.40 10.52 -1.72
N ARG A 271 -10.55 11.12 -1.40
CA ARG A 271 -11.65 11.34 -2.36
C ARG A 271 -11.21 12.19 -3.55
N SER A 272 -10.41 13.23 -3.30
CA SER A 272 -9.84 14.07 -4.35
C SER A 272 -8.83 13.30 -5.21
N LEU A 273 -7.89 12.60 -4.57
CA LEU A 273 -6.86 11.82 -5.25
C LEU A 273 -7.45 10.72 -6.15
N ARG A 274 -8.49 10.05 -5.67
CA ARG A 274 -9.24 9.03 -6.42
C ARG A 274 -9.80 9.55 -7.73
N ARG A 275 -10.21 10.82 -7.78
CA ARG A 275 -10.76 11.46 -8.99
C ARG A 275 -9.67 12.00 -9.92
N THR A 276 -8.62 12.56 -9.34
CA THR A 276 -7.59 13.27 -10.10
C THR A 276 -6.48 12.36 -10.59
N ASN A 277 -6.22 11.26 -9.88
CA ASN A 277 -5.15 10.32 -10.19
C ASN A 277 -5.52 8.88 -9.88
N PRO A 278 -6.55 8.31 -10.56
CA PRO A 278 -6.93 6.91 -10.36
C PRO A 278 -5.75 5.99 -10.68
N SER A 279 -5.53 5.00 -9.82
CA SER A 279 -4.38 4.08 -9.89
C SER A 279 -4.80 2.65 -9.56
N PRO A 280 -4.03 1.63 -9.98
CA PRO A 280 -4.31 0.23 -9.68
C PRO A 280 -4.37 -0.09 -8.18
N PHE A 281 -3.62 0.65 -7.36
CA PHE A 281 -3.57 0.48 -5.91
C PHE A 281 -3.86 1.81 -5.22
N MET A 282 -5.11 2.01 -4.85
CA MET A 282 -5.51 3.14 -4.03
C MET A 282 -5.72 2.70 -2.60
N PHE A 283 -5.24 3.48 -1.66
CA PHE A 283 -5.37 3.16 -0.26
C PHE A 283 -5.56 4.40 0.62
N TYR A 284 -6.32 4.17 1.67
CA TYR A 284 -6.52 5.08 2.79
C TYR A 284 -6.42 4.27 4.08
N PHE A 285 -5.49 4.61 4.94
CA PHE A 285 -5.40 4.10 6.30
C PHE A 285 -5.53 5.22 7.30
N ASN A 286 -6.40 5.07 8.27
CA ASN A 286 -6.53 5.96 9.42
C ASN A 286 -6.03 5.23 10.66
N PHE A 287 -4.82 5.54 11.10
CA PHE A 287 -4.19 4.96 12.28
C PHE A 287 -4.39 5.83 13.55
N GLY A 288 -5.38 6.71 13.54
CA GLY A 288 -5.67 7.62 14.65
C GLY A 288 -4.73 8.82 14.68
N GLY A 289 -3.48 8.65 15.08
CA GLY A 289 -2.49 9.74 15.18
C GLY A 289 -1.95 10.23 13.84
N PHE A 290 -2.10 9.47 12.78
CA PHE A 290 -1.73 9.85 11.42
C PHE A 290 -2.51 9.02 10.39
N GLN A 291 -2.51 9.49 9.13
CA GLN A 291 -3.14 8.79 8.02
C GLN A 291 -2.13 8.56 6.90
N VAL A 292 -2.28 7.42 6.21
CA VAL A 292 -1.50 7.06 5.03
C VAL A 292 -2.46 6.98 3.84
N ILE A 293 -2.20 7.80 2.81
CA ILE A 293 -3.11 7.99 1.67
C ILE A 293 -2.31 7.89 0.39
N GLY A 294 -2.69 7.01 -0.52
CA GLY A 294 -1.89 6.84 -1.72
C GLY A 294 -2.64 6.33 -2.94
N ALA A 295 -1.97 6.50 -4.08
CA ALA A 295 -2.38 6.07 -5.41
C ALA A 295 -1.18 5.45 -6.13
N SER A 296 -0.80 4.24 -5.72
CA SER A 296 0.37 3.55 -6.25
C SER A 296 0.09 2.91 -7.61
N PRO A 297 0.99 3.07 -8.57
CA PRO A 297 0.87 2.40 -9.87
C PRO A 297 1.43 0.99 -9.88
N GLU A 298 2.23 0.58 -8.86
CA GLU A 298 3.17 -0.53 -8.98
C GLU A 298 3.06 -1.53 -7.82
N ILE A 299 3.02 -2.82 -8.17
CA ILE A 299 3.14 -3.91 -7.22
C ILE A 299 4.56 -3.93 -6.66
N LEU A 300 4.72 -4.05 -5.34
CA LEU A 300 6.01 -4.37 -4.74
C LEU A 300 6.29 -5.87 -4.87
N VAL A 301 5.44 -6.67 -4.22
CA VAL A 301 5.47 -8.14 -4.30
C VAL A 301 4.05 -8.67 -4.07
N ARG A 302 3.69 -9.67 -4.83
CA ARG A 302 2.45 -10.44 -4.67
C ARG A 302 2.77 -11.92 -4.50
N VAL A 303 2.05 -12.59 -3.61
CA VAL A 303 2.08 -14.04 -3.45
C VAL A 303 0.65 -14.55 -3.45
N PHE A 304 0.28 -15.35 -4.46
CA PHE A 304 -1.01 -16.00 -4.54
C PHE A 304 -0.81 -17.50 -4.77
N GLY A 305 -1.35 -18.34 -3.89
CA GLY A 305 -1.24 -19.78 -3.97
C GLY A 305 0.21 -20.28 -4.12
N ARG A 306 1.18 -19.63 -3.49
CA ARG A 306 2.64 -19.84 -3.57
C ARG A 306 3.32 -19.30 -4.85
N GLU A 307 2.60 -18.74 -5.83
CA GLU A 307 3.25 -18.03 -6.92
C GLU A 307 3.64 -16.62 -6.47
N ILE A 308 4.93 -16.30 -6.56
CA ILE A 308 5.46 -14.95 -6.33
C ILE A 308 5.39 -14.20 -7.64
N THR A 309 4.97 -12.94 -7.59
CA THR A 309 4.95 -12.05 -8.74
C THR A 309 5.62 -10.73 -8.39
N ILE A 310 6.56 -10.29 -9.23
CA ILE A 310 7.11 -8.93 -9.24
C ILE A 310 6.89 -8.36 -10.64
N ARG A 311 6.48 -7.10 -10.71
CA ARG A 311 6.09 -6.48 -11.97
C ARG A 311 6.78 -5.13 -12.16
N PRO A 312 8.03 -5.12 -12.66
CA PRO A 312 8.78 -3.90 -12.92
C PRO A 312 8.09 -3.05 -13.98
N ILE A 313 8.01 -1.76 -13.70
CA ILE A 313 7.45 -0.73 -14.58
C ILE A 313 8.52 0.35 -14.77
N ALA A 314 8.88 0.62 -16.03
CA ALA A 314 9.80 1.70 -16.39
C ALA A 314 9.45 2.27 -17.75
N GLY A 315 10.08 3.39 -18.09
CA GLY A 315 9.77 4.09 -19.31
C GLY A 315 8.39 4.75 -19.28
N THR A 316 8.30 5.97 -19.75
CA THR A 316 7.03 6.71 -19.71
C THR A 316 6.87 7.56 -20.96
N ARG A 317 5.67 7.50 -21.54
CA ARG A 317 5.20 8.49 -22.52
C ARG A 317 3.80 8.95 -22.15
N PRO A 318 3.43 10.21 -22.47
CA PRO A 318 2.05 10.66 -22.31
C PRO A 318 1.12 9.88 -23.24
N ARG A 319 -0.18 9.93 -22.97
CA ARG A 319 -1.19 9.44 -23.89
C ARG A 319 -1.34 10.40 -25.09
N GLY A 320 -1.52 9.83 -26.27
CA GLY A 320 -1.84 10.61 -27.46
C GLY A 320 -3.27 11.17 -27.40
N ALA A 321 -3.52 12.31 -28.05
CA ALA A 321 -4.85 12.88 -28.19
C ALA A 321 -5.72 12.07 -29.18
N THR A 322 -5.10 11.32 -30.08
CA THR A 322 -5.72 10.41 -31.03
C THR A 322 -5.10 9.02 -30.94
N GLU A 323 -5.80 7.99 -31.44
CA GLU A 323 -5.28 6.63 -31.50
C GLU A 323 -3.98 6.53 -32.30
N ALA A 324 -3.85 7.32 -33.37
CA ALA A 324 -2.66 7.36 -34.23
C ALA A 324 -1.45 7.94 -33.46
N GLU A 325 -1.65 9.03 -32.73
CA GLU A 325 -0.62 9.61 -31.84
C GLU A 325 -0.25 8.66 -30.70
N ASP A 326 -1.23 7.99 -30.10
CA ASP A 326 -1.00 7.03 -29.02
C ASP A 326 -0.11 5.87 -29.49
N LYS A 327 -0.36 5.34 -30.72
CA LYS A 327 0.49 4.33 -31.36
C LYS A 327 1.88 4.84 -31.73
N ALA A 328 1.99 6.09 -32.17
CA ALA A 328 3.28 6.69 -32.45
C ALA A 328 4.14 6.85 -31.19
N LEU A 329 3.54 7.28 -30.08
CA LEU A 329 4.21 7.38 -28.78
C LEU A 329 4.62 6.01 -28.22
N GLU A 330 3.81 4.96 -28.43
CA GLU A 330 4.18 3.58 -28.12
C GLU A 330 5.42 3.13 -28.91
N GLN A 331 5.43 3.38 -30.21
CA GLN A 331 6.58 3.03 -31.06
C GLN A 331 7.84 3.81 -30.66
N ASP A 332 7.70 5.10 -30.36
CA ASP A 332 8.78 5.93 -29.87
C ASP A 332 9.35 5.37 -28.54
N LEU A 333 8.50 5.00 -27.60
CA LEU A 333 8.90 4.40 -26.33
C LEU A 333 9.65 3.07 -26.52
N LEU A 334 9.14 2.20 -27.37
CA LEU A 334 9.76 0.89 -27.68
C LEU A 334 11.02 1.00 -28.56
N ALA A 335 11.27 2.15 -29.20
CA ALA A 335 12.48 2.42 -29.95
C ALA A 335 13.55 3.12 -29.10
N ASP A 336 13.21 3.63 -27.91
CA ASP A 336 14.11 4.36 -27.03
C ASP A 336 15.08 3.40 -26.33
N LYS A 337 16.33 3.39 -26.76
CA LYS A 337 17.37 2.49 -26.26
C LYS A 337 17.67 2.70 -24.77
N LYS A 338 17.54 3.93 -24.27
CA LYS A 338 17.79 4.27 -22.86
C LYS A 338 16.69 3.65 -22.00
N GLU A 339 15.42 3.89 -22.37
CA GLU A 339 14.27 3.36 -21.65
C GLU A 339 14.27 1.81 -21.64
N LEU A 340 14.62 1.19 -22.76
CA LEU A 340 14.74 -0.27 -22.87
C LEU A 340 15.88 -0.81 -22.01
N ALA A 341 17.03 -0.13 -21.93
CA ALA A 341 18.16 -0.55 -21.11
C ALA A 341 17.84 -0.44 -19.61
N GLU A 342 17.17 0.64 -19.20
CA GLU A 342 16.69 0.82 -17.82
C GLU A 342 15.66 -0.26 -17.46
N HIS A 343 14.70 -0.51 -18.35
CA HIS A 343 13.69 -1.55 -18.11
C HIS A 343 14.31 -2.95 -18.01
N LEU A 344 15.31 -3.27 -18.86
CA LEU A 344 16.04 -4.53 -18.80
C LEU A 344 16.75 -4.72 -17.45
N MET A 345 17.38 -3.66 -16.93
CA MET A 345 18.01 -3.66 -15.62
C MET A 345 16.99 -3.95 -14.50
N LEU A 346 15.83 -3.33 -14.53
CA LEU A 346 14.76 -3.56 -13.55
C LEU A 346 14.14 -4.96 -13.69
N LEU A 347 14.01 -5.47 -14.91
CA LEU A 347 13.56 -6.84 -15.16
C LEU A 347 14.55 -7.86 -14.58
N ASP A 348 15.84 -7.64 -14.76
CA ASP A 348 16.87 -8.54 -14.22
C ASP A 348 16.94 -8.46 -12.70
N LEU A 349 16.78 -7.26 -12.12
CA LEU A 349 16.64 -7.07 -10.67
C LEU A 349 15.41 -7.82 -10.12
N GLY A 350 14.25 -7.73 -10.78
CA GLY A 350 13.05 -8.48 -10.41
C GLY A 350 13.24 -10.00 -10.47
N ARG A 351 13.96 -10.49 -11.48
CA ARG A 351 14.34 -11.91 -11.57
C ARG A 351 15.24 -12.34 -10.39
N ASN A 352 16.21 -11.51 -10.02
CA ASN A 352 17.07 -11.75 -8.87
C ASN A 352 16.27 -11.74 -7.56
N ASP A 353 15.38 -10.77 -7.37
CA ASP A 353 14.55 -10.66 -6.17
C ASP A 353 13.64 -11.88 -5.99
N VAL A 354 12.93 -12.31 -7.05
CA VAL A 354 12.14 -13.55 -7.03
C VAL A 354 13.02 -14.75 -6.77
N GLY A 355 14.22 -14.81 -7.39
CA GLY A 355 15.15 -15.93 -7.27
C GLY A 355 15.68 -16.17 -5.86
N ARG A 356 15.70 -15.16 -5.00
CA ARG A 356 16.16 -15.27 -3.60
C ARG A 356 15.26 -16.18 -2.74
N VAL A 357 13.99 -16.35 -3.10
CA VAL A 357 12.99 -17.07 -2.32
C VAL A 357 12.19 -18.09 -3.13
N ALA A 358 12.41 -18.14 -4.43
CA ALA A 358 11.73 -19.09 -5.30
C ALA A 358 12.45 -20.43 -5.33
N LYS A 359 11.69 -21.48 -5.59
CA LYS A 359 12.19 -22.82 -5.90
C LYS A 359 13.08 -22.77 -7.14
N ILE A 360 14.23 -23.43 -7.07
CA ILE A 360 15.23 -23.43 -8.14
C ILE A 360 14.59 -23.87 -9.47
N GLY A 361 14.84 -23.10 -10.54
CA GLY A 361 14.36 -23.39 -11.89
C GLY A 361 12.93 -22.95 -12.18
N THR A 362 12.22 -22.29 -11.23
CA THR A 362 10.84 -21.82 -11.44
C THR A 362 10.75 -20.35 -11.84
N VAL A 363 11.82 -19.57 -11.67
CA VAL A 363 11.84 -18.14 -12.02
C VAL A 363 11.79 -17.96 -13.52
N ARG A 364 10.77 -17.26 -13.99
CA ARG A 364 10.63 -16.94 -15.42
C ARG A 364 9.88 -15.63 -15.63
N PRO A 365 10.22 -14.85 -16.64
CA PRO A 365 9.37 -13.78 -17.13
C PRO A 365 8.18 -14.39 -17.87
N THR A 366 6.97 -13.91 -17.61
CA THR A 366 5.75 -14.31 -18.31
C THR A 366 5.31 -13.28 -19.34
N GLU A 367 5.66 -12.01 -19.11
CA GLU A 367 5.47 -10.88 -20.02
C GLU A 367 6.76 -10.07 -20.05
N GLN A 368 7.16 -9.59 -21.22
CA GLN A 368 8.38 -8.79 -21.36
C GLN A 368 8.14 -7.63 -22.31
N PHE A 369 8.51 -6.42 -21.86
CA PHE A 369 8.49 -5.19 -22.66
C PHE A 369 7.13 -4.91 -23.29
N ILE A 370 6.03 -5.23 -22.60
CA ILE A 370 4.68 -4.90 -23.06
C ILE A 370 4.35 -3.45 -22.69
N ILE A 371 3.48 -2.80 -23.50
CA ILE A 371 2.97 -1.47 -23.18
C ILE A 371 1.66 -1.58 -22.41
N GLU A 372 1.65 -1.02 -21.22
CA GLU A 372 0.42 -0.78 -20.46
C GLU A 372 0.01 0.69 -20.54
N ARG A 373 -1.26 0.91 -20.86
CA ARG A 373 -1.86 2.22 -20.97
C ARG A 373 -2.68 2.54 -19.74
N TYR A 374 -2.33 3.67 -19.13
CA TYR A 374 -3.07 4.27 -18.02
C TYR A 374 -3.85 5.50 -18.50
N SER A 375 -4.55 6.18 -17.62
CA SER A 375 -5.39 7.34 -17.99
C SER A 375 -4.61 8.49 -18.66
N HIS A 376 -3.37 8.75 -18.21
CA HIS A 376 -2.57 9.90 -18.65
C HIS A 376 -1.22 9.53 -19.25
N VAL A 377 -0.75 8.32 -19.03
CA VAL A 377 0.56 7.85 -19.45
C VAL A 377 0.50 6.40 -19.93
N MET A 378 1.54 5.97 -20.66
CA MET A 378 1.83 4.57 -20.94
C MET A 378 3.23 4.23 -20.43
N HIS A 379 3.41 2.96 -20.05
CA HIS A 379 4.68 2.44 -19.53
C HIS A 379 5.08 1.15 -20.20
N ILE A 380 6.39 0.87 -20.21
CA ILE A 380 6.91 -0.47 -20.47
C ILE A 380 6.77 -1.29 -19.20
N VAL A 381 6.20 -2.47 -19.30
CA VAL A 381 5.95 -3.39 -18.19
C VAL A 381 6.48 -4.77 -18.52
N SER A 382 7.05 -5.44 -17.55
CA SER A 382 7.36 -6.86 -17.58
C SER A 382 6.78 -7.56 -16.36
N ASN A 383 6.62 -8.87 -16.43
CA ASN A 383 6.12 -9.67 -15.32
C ASN A 383 7.04 -10.83 -15.04
N VAL A 384 7.49 -10.98 -13.81
CA VAL A 384 8.36 -12.07 -13.35
C VAL A 384 7.61 -12.88 -12.31
N VAL A 385 7.58 -14.18 -12.49
CA VAL A 385 6.98 -15.12 -11.54
C VAL A 385 7.97 -16.17 -11.08
N GLY A 386 7.69 -16.78 -9.93
CA GLY A 386 8.40 -17.93 -9.39
C GLY A 386 7.53 -18.67 -8.37
N GLU A 387 7.77 -19.95 -8.16
CA GLU A 387 7.14 -20.73 -7.09
C GLU A 387 7.90 -20.53 -5.78
N LEU A 388 7.24 -20.11 -4.72
CA LEU A 388 7.84 -19.91 -3.38
C LEU A 388 8.42 -21.26 -2.88
N ALA A 389 9.68 -21.26 -2.45
CA ALA A 389 10.33 -22.45 -1.90
C ALA A 389 9.61 -22.92 -0.61
N GLU A 390 9.69 -24.23 -0.30
CA GLU A 390 8.91 -24.82 0.79
C GLU A 390 9.22 -24.25 2.16
N ASP A 391 10.46 -23.83 2.39
CA ASP A 391 10.98 -23.21 3.62
C ASP A 391 10.76 -21.68 3.67
N GLN A 392 10.15 -21.10 2.63
CA GLN A 392 9.91 -19.67 2.51
C GLN A 392 8.42 -19.35 2.67
N ASP A 393 8.14 -18.14 3.15
CA ASP A 393 6.80 -17.62 3.38
C ASP A 393 6.56 -16.27 2.68
N ALA A 394 5.34 -15.74 2.78
CA ALA A 394 4.99 -14.46 2.17
C ALA A 394 5.82 -13.29 2.73
N LEU A 395 6.22 -13.33 4.01
CA LEU A 395 7.07 -12.30 4.60
C LEU A 395 8.49 -12.36 4.04
N SER A 396 9.03 -13.56 3.80
CA SER A 396 10.30 -13.75 3.11
C SER A 396 10.26 -13.21 1.69
N ALA A 397 9.15 -13.46 0.96
CA ALA A 397 8.94 -12.92 -0.40
C ALA A 397 8.87 -11.37 -0.38
N PHE A 398 8.22 -10.78 0.62
CA PHE A 398 8.19 -9.33 0.79
C PHE A 398 9.59 -8.75 0.89
N PHE A 399 10.43 -9.26 1.78
CA PHE A 399 11.80 -8.76 1.98
C PHE A 399 12.74 -9.07 0.82
N ALA A 400 12.48 -10.09 0.03
CA ALA A 400 13.24 -10.36 -1.19
C ALA A 400 13.05 -9.25 -2.23
N GLY A 401 11.83 -8.73 -2.40
CA GLY A 401 11.52 -7.65 -3.33
C GLY A 401 11.71 -6.24 -2.77
N MET A 402 11.76 -6.09 -1.44
CA MET A 402 11.85 -4.78 -0.78
C MET A 402 13.31 -4.32 -0.59
N PRO A 403 13.57 -3.00 -0.75
CA PRO A 403 12.75 -2.05 -1.51
C PRO A 403 12.81 -2.35 -3.01
N ALA A 404 11.79 -1.93 -3.76
CA ALA A 404 11.81 -2.06 -5.21
C ALA A 404 12.97 -1.29 -5.83
N GLY A 405 13.51 -1.80 -6.95
CA GLY A 405 14.59 -1.12 -7.67
C GLY A 405 14.21 0.27 -8.16
N THR A 406 12.95 0.46 -8.51
CA THR A 406 12.37 1.75 -8.96
C THR A 406 12.37 2.84 -7.89
N VAL A 407 12.62 2.51 -6.62
CA VAL A 407 12.72 3.46 -5.50
C VAL A 407 14.05 3.38 -4.74
N SER A 408 14.93 2.47 -5.12
CA SER A 408 16.26 2.30 -4.49
C SER A 408 17.41 2.44 -5.48
N GLY A 409 17.63 1.47 -6.32
CA GLY A 409 18.67 1.45 -7.34
C GLY A 409 19.33 0.08 -7.49
N ALA A 410 20.43 0.05 -8.23
CA ALA A 410 21.17 -1.17 -8.57
C ALA A 410 22.69 -0.92 -8.52
N PRO A 411 23.48 -1.77 -7.86
CA PRO A 411 23.10 -2.84 -6.92
C PRO A 411 22.35 -2.33 -5.66
N LYS A 412 21.35 -3.09 -5.22
CA LYS A 412 20.35 -2.64 -4.25
C LYS A 412 20.93 -2.16 -2.91
N VAL A 413 21.79 -2.95 -2.27
CA VAL A 413 22.34 -2.60 -0.95
C VAL A 413 23.21 -1.34 -1.02
N ARG A 414 24.09 -1.25 -2.01
CA ARG A 414 24.93 -0.06 -2.18
C ARG A 414 24.12 1.19 -2.50
N ALA A 415 23.09 1.07 -3.31
CA ALA A 415 22.17 2.17 -3.58
C ALA A 415 21.46 2.65 -2.29
N MET A 416 21.05 1.74 -1.40
CA MET A 416 20.44 2.10 -0.11
C MET A 416 21.43 2.79 0.84
N GLU A 417 22.71 2.39 0.88
CA GLU A 417 23.75 3.08 1.64
C GLU A 417 23.94 4.52 1.14
N ILE A 418 23.95 4.72 -0.18
CA ILE A 418 24.07 6.04 -0.79
C ILE A 418 22.83 6.90 -0.52
N ILE A 419 21.63 6.30 -0.51
CA ILE A 419 20.40 7.01 -0.14
C ILE A 419 20.48 7.53 1.30
N ASP A 420 20.93 6.70 2.24
CA ASP A 420 21.12 7.09 3.64
C ASP A 420 22.15 8.22 3.81
N GLU A 421 23.14 8.28 2.92
CA GLU A 421 24.16 9.33 2.92
C GLU A 421 23.63 10.66 2.35
N LEU A 422 22.80 10.58 1.30
CA LEU A 422 22.35 11.76 0.56
C LEU A 422 21.08 12.38 1.16
N GLU A 423 20.16 11.59 1.69
CA GLU A 423 18.88 12.08 2.20
C GLU A 423 19.00 12.59 3.64
N PRO A 424 18.49 13.79 3.95
CA PRO A 424 18.64 14.40 5.28
C PRO A 424 17.79 13.73 6.36
N GLU A 425 16.81 12.88 5.99
CA GLU A 425 15.80 12.29 6.88
C GLU A 425 15.40 10.90 6.42
N LYS A 426 14.98 10.06 7.38
CA LYS A 426 14.37 8.76 7.10
C LYS A 426 13.19 8.86 6.12
N ARG A 427 13.07 7.87 5.25
CA ARG A 427 11.95 7.76 4.30
C ARG A 427 10.63 7.39 4.96
N GLY A 428 10.66 6.62 6.05
CA GLY A 428 9.47 6.11 6.70
C GLY A 428 8.62 5.23 5.77
N VAL A 429 7.38 5.63 5.51
CA VAL A 429 6.44 4.86 4.65
C VAL A 429 6.86 4.86 3.17
N TYR A 430 7.44 5.97 2.67
CA TYR A 430 7.81 6.11 1.26
C TYR A 430 8.80 5.03 0.81
N GLY A 431 8.50 4.35 -0.29
CA GLY A 431 9.33 3.27 -0.85
C GLY A 431 9.22 1.93 -0.14
N GLY A 432 8.42 1.84 0.93
CA GLY A 432 8.02 0.59 1.56
C GLY A 432 6.83 -0.07 0.86
N GLY A 433 6.21 -1.06 1.52
CA GLY A 433 5.04 -1.78 1.03
C GLY A 433 3.76 -1.40 1.78
N VAL A 434 2.66 -1.27 1.05
CA VAL A 434 1.31 -1.06 1.59
C VAL A 434 0.37 -2.13 1.04
N GLY A 435 -0.42 -2.76 1.90
CA GLY A 435 -1.33 -3.81 1.47
C GLY A 435 -1.74 -4.76 2.59
N TYR A 436 -1.67 -6.07 2.32
CA TYR A 436 -2.13 -7.06 3.29
C TYR A 436 -1.40 -8.41 3.19
N PHE A 437 -1.35 -9.08 4.33
CA PHE A 437 -1.13 -10.53 4.45
C PHE A 437 -2.48 -11.18 4.71
N SER A 438 -2.93 -11.97 3.76
CA SER A 438 -4.23 -12.65 3.86
C SER A 438 -4.23 -13.80 4.86
N ALA A 439 -5.37 -14.05 5.46
CA ALA A 439 -5.59 -15.20 6.32
C ALA A 439 -5.40 -16.57 5.61
N ASN A 440 -5.56 -16.65 4.28
CA ASN A 440 -5.30 -17.87 3.52
C ASN A 440 -3.82 -18.09 3.18
N GLY A 441 -2.95 -17.10 3.46
CA GLY A 441 -1.50 -17.14 3.19
C GLY A 441 -1.05 -16.39 1.97
N ASP A 442 -1.97 -15.83 1.20
CA ASP A 442 -1.64 -14.91 0.12
C ASP A 442 -1.15 -13.57 0.67
N MET A 443 -0.51 -12.80 -0.17
CA MET A 443 -0.05 -11.45 0.12
C MET A 443 -0.19 -10.58 -1.13
N ASP A 444 -0.65 -9.34 -0.94
CA ASP A 444 -0.63 -8.34 -2.01
C ASP A 444 -0.15 -6.99 -1.43
N MET A 445 1.05 -6.58 -1.85
CA MET A 445 1.71 -5.36 -1.41
C MET A 445 2.10 -4.50 -2.61
N CYS A 446 1.65 -3.24 -2.61
CA CYS A 446 2.11 -2.24 -3.57
C CYS A 446 3.25 -1.41 -2.98
N ILE A 447 4.03 -0.76 -3.83
CA ILE A 447 5.06 0.19 -3.40
C ILE A 447 4.37 1.45 -2.87
N ALA A 448 4.81 1.97 -1.73
CA ALA A 448 4.35 3.25 -1.20
C ALA A 448 4.90 4.41 -2.04
N LEU A 449 4.36 4.58 -3.23
CA LEU A 449 4.61 5.66 -4.18
C LEU A 449 3.39 6.55 -4.32
N ARG A 450 3.58 7.83 -4.66
CA ARG A 450 2.47 8.78 -4.75
C ARG A 450 1.60 8.68 -3.51
N THR A 451 2.29 8.68 -2.37
CA THR A 451 1.75 8.48 -1.04
C THR A 451 1.94 9.75 -0.22
N ALA A 452 0.91 10.09 0.50
CA ALA A 452 0.86 11.19 1.43
C ALA A 452 0.72 10.66 2.86
N ILE A 453 1.37 11.33 3.80
CA ILE A 453 1.12 11.19 5.24
C ILE A 453 0.42 12.45 5.71
N VAL A 454 -0.69 12.31 6.43
CA VAL A 454 -1.30 13.43 7.15
C VAL A 454 -1.07 13.20 8.64
N LYS A 455 -0.41 14.13 9.31
CA LYS A 455 -0.13 14.09 10.74
C LYS A 455 -0.16 15.52 11.28
N ASP A 456 -0.82 15.73 12.40
CA ASP A 456 -0.88 17.03 13.10
C ASP A 456 -1.23 18.19 12.13
N HIS A 457 -2.28 18.01 11.32
CA HIS A 457 -2.72 18.96 10.29
C HIS A 457 -1.65 19.33 9.24
N THR A 458 -0.63 18.53 9.10
CA THR A 458 0.41 18.69 8.10
C THR A 458 0.38 17.52 7.11
N LEU A 459 0.41 17.84 5.83
CA LEU A 459 0.52 16.90 4.72
C LEU A 459 1.98 16.77 4.31
N TYR A 460 2.50 15.55 4.37
CA TYR A 460 3.84 15.20 3.90
C TYR A 460 3.74 14.41 2.60
N ILE A 461 4.50 14.83 1.60
CA ILE A 461 4.55 14.21 0.27
C ILE A 461 6.00 13.92 -0.05
N GLN A 462 6.32 12.69 -0.48
CA GLN A 462 7.69 12.32 -0.87
C GLN A 462 7.72 11.79 -2.29
N ALA A 463 8.76 12.19 -3.05
CA ALA A 463 8.99 11.71 -4.40
C ALA A 463 10.49 11.70 -4.72
N GLY A 464 10.92 10.70 -5.51
CA GLY A 464 12.29 10.53 -5.96
C GLY A 464 12.39 10.43 -7.48
N GLY A 465 13.62 10.68 -7.98
CA GLY A 465 14.02 10.53 -9.38
C GLY A 465 15.17 9.55 -9.52
N GLY A 466 15.20 8.77 -10.60
CA GLY A 466 16.24 7.80 -10.89
C GLY A 466 17.47 8.42 -11.51
N VAL A 467 18.56 8.53 -10.75
CA VAL A 467 19.83 9.10 -11.22
C VAL A 467 20.66 8.02 -11.89
N VAL A 468 21.03 8.26 -13.15
CA VAL A 468 21.93 7.45 -13.98
C VAL A 468 23.10 8.32 -14.49
N TYR A 469 24.03 7.70 -15.22
CA TYR A 469 25.26 8.37 -15.69
C TYR A 469 25.00 9.70 -16.43
N ASP A 470 23.99 9.73 -17.30
CA ASP A 470 23.66 10.87 -18.16
C ASP A 470 22.61 11.82 -17.54
N SER A 471 22.20 11.58 -16.30
CA SER A 471 21.20 12.42 -15.62
C SER A 471 21.65 13.89 -15.54
N ASP A 472 20.73 14.81 -15.85
CA ASP A 472 20.87 16.24 -15.64
C ASP A 472 20.30 16.63 -14.27
N PRO A 473 21.07 17.24 -13.37
CA PRO A 473 20.61 17.54 -12.01
C PRO A 473 19.35 18.41 -11.93
N GLN A 474 19.20 19.37 -12.86
CA GLN A 474 18.01 20.22 -12.92
C GLN A 474 16.79 19.41 -13.38
N ALA A 475 16.94 18.53 -14.36
CA ALA A 475 15.86 17.68 -14.84
C ALA A 475 15.41 16.70 -13.76
N GLU A 476 16.34 16.07 -13.02
CA GLU A 476 16.01 15.14 -11.92
C GLU A 476 15.30 15.87 -10.76
N TYR A 477 15.73 17.08 -10.40
CA TYR A 477 15.01 17.90 -9.43
C TYR A 477 13.58 18.17 -9.89
N MET A 478 13.39 18.61 -11.13
CA MET A 478 12.07 18.90 -11.69
C MET A 478 11.19 17.66 -11.80
N GLU A 479 11.77 16.48 -12.04
CA GLU A 479 11.03 15.22 -12.05
C GLU A 479 10.40 14.93 -10.68
N THR A 480 11.13 15.12 -9.59
CA THR A 480 10.56 14.94 -8.24
C THR A 480 9.43 15.93 -7.97
N VAL A 481 9.58 17.18 -8.38
CA VAL A 481 8.53 18.22 -8.29
C VAL A 481 7.28 17.77 -9.08
N HIS A 482 7.46 17.31 -10.32
CA HIS A 482 6.36 16.84 -11.15
C HIS A 482 5.65 15.62 -10.54
N LYS A 483 6.39 14.65 -9.98
CA LYS A 483 5.83 13.47 -9.32
C LYS A 483 5.03 13.84 -8.07
N SER A 484 5.40 14.90 -7.35
CA SER A 484 4.65 15.40 -6.19
C SER A 484 3.33 16.09 -6.56
N ASN A 485 3.22 16.62 -7.79
CA ASN A 485 2.11 17.46 -8.22
C ASN A 485 0.75 16.75 -8.22
N ALA A 486 0.69 15.44 -8.43
CA ALA A 486 -0.57 14.69 -8.38
C ALA A 486 -1.24 14.82 -7.01
N ILE A 487 -0.49 14.60 -5.93
CA ILE A 487 -0.98 14.72 -4.55
C ILE A 487 -1.24 16.18 -4.19
N ARG A 488 -0.35 17.10 -4.61
CA ARG A 488 -0.51 18.55 -4.34
C ARG A 488 -1.79 19.10 -4.97
N ARG A 489 -2.09 18.73 -6.21
CA ARG A 489 -3.37 19.09 -6.88
C ARG A 489 -4.56 18.47 -6.16
N ALA A 490 -4.45 17.20 -5.76
CA ALA A 490 -5.50 16.55 -4.99
C ALA A 490 -5.73 17.25 -3.64
N ALA A 491 -4.69 17.71 -2.97
CA ALA A 491 -4.78 18.46 -1.72
C ALA A 491 -5.46 19.83 -1.93
N ALA A 492 -5.11 20.54 -2.99
CA ALA A 492 -5.75 21.81 -3.35
C ALA A 492 -7.24 21.65 -3.66
N ASP A 493 -7.65 20.54 -4.29
CA ASP A 493 -9.04 20.25 -4.63
C ASP A 493 -9.82 19.55 -3.49
N ALA A 494 -9.17 19.16 -2.38
CA ALA A 494 -9.79 18.41 -1.30
C ALA A 494 -10.93 19.18 -0.58
N HIS A 495 -10.88 20.51 -0.58
CA HIS A 495 -11.93 21.36 -0.03
C HIS A 495 -13.32 21.09 -0.65
N ARG A 496 -13.36 20.61 -1.90
CA ARG A 496 -14.63 20.28 -2.58
C ARG A 496 -15.39 19.12 -1.93
N PHE A 497 -14.76 18.41 -1.02
CA PHE A 497 -15.32 17.26 -0.31
C PHE A 497 -15.55 17.54 1.18
N THR A 498 -15.43 18.80 1.62
CA THR A 498 -15.69 19.25 2.99
C THR A 498 -17.04 19.92 3.12
N GLU A 499 -17.51 20.08 4.37
CA GLU A 499 -18.67 20.90 4.69
C GLU A 499 -18.35 22.39 4.50
N SER A 500 -19.31 23.17 4.00
CA SER A 500 -19.23 24.62 4.07
C SER A 500 -19.45 25.06 5.52
N GLY A 501 -18.41 25.51 6.20
CA GLY A 501 -18.59 26.41 7.33
C GLY A 501 -17.96 26.14 8.67
N ASN A 502 -17.18 25.07 8.90
CA ASN A 502 -16.58 24.86 10.22
C ASN A 502 -15.19 24.16 10.14
N TYR A 503 -14.15 24.93 9.80
CA TYR A 503 -12.77 24.56 10.09
C TYR A 503 -11.94 25.80 10.44
#